data_d893dbed99605d8c8bd632456061a9bc
#
_entry.id   d893dbed99605d8c8bd632456061a9bc
#
_cell.length_a   1.000
_cell.length_b   1.000
_cell.length_c   1.000
_cell.angle_alpha   90.00
_cell.angle_beta   90.00
_cell.angle_gamma   90.00
#
_symmetry.space_group_name_H-M   'P 1'
#
loop_
_entity.id
_entity.type
_entity.pdbx_description
1 polymer ?
#
loop_
_entity_poly.entity_id
_entity_poly.type
_entity_poly.pdbx_seq_one_letter_code
_entity_poly.pdbx_strand_id
1 'polypeptide(L)'
;MLDLYRAEWRKALANYRTTSFLVWIIPVGVFAFYLVLIILSMFEQTFEAGVVYFGTGDWTADSLQSWNMIIEFPSNVFTRLLPLAFIAVVIAGEYGWRTWKNTTPRAERWKLLLAKLAALVSLVMFALVLTALISAVAPAAGHRIHGLEYGPGFSAAILGPFLLDTARTALITLLALVILAGYAAISSLVTRSILGGLLAGFGISMLDSLALPLLGLIGSLIHRPELVRLYPYAPSYNLSNLQSWLLHGHAVETFTIGVSMPTSGWDFWGSALILALWICALTGLAVLIFQHQDLTE
;
A
#
# COMPACT_ATOMS: atom_id res chain seq x y z
N MET A 1 2.07 4.70 25.13
CA MET A 1 1.96 4.40 23.68
C MET A 1 1.17 5.47 22.93
N LEU A 2 -0.05 5.84 23.37
CA LEU A 2 -0.89 6.82 22.66
C LEU A 2 -0.22 8.21 22.54
N ASP A 3 0.45 8.69 23.58
CA ASP A 3 1.13 10.00 23.54
C ASP A 3 2.35 9.98 22.63
N LEU A 4 3.08 8.85 22.58
CA LEU A 4 4.18 8.67 21.61
C LEU A 4 3.64 8.67 20.17
N TYR A 5 2.56 7.95 19.92
CA TYR A 5 1.90 7.95 18.61
C TYR A 5 1.47 9.36 18.19
N ARG A 6 0.80 10.12 19.08
CA ARG A 6 0.38 11.50 18.81
C ARG A 6 1.57 12.43 18.54
N ALA A 7 2.66 12.24 19.29
CA ALA A 7 3.88 13.01 19.11
C ALA A 7 4.53 12.73 17.75
N GLU A 8 4.65 11.46 17.35
CA GLU A 8 5.20 11.05 16.05
C GLU A 8 4.30 11.52 14.88
N TRP A 9 2.99 11.47 15.06
CA TRP A 9 2.02 11.97 14.08
C TRP A 9 2.19 13.48 13.84
N ARG A 10 2.27 14.27 14.94
CA ARG A 10 2.53 15.72 14.87
C ARG A 10 3.88 16.03 14.24
N LYS A 11 4.92 15.26 14.58
CA LYS A 11 6.26 15.41 14.03
C LYS A 11 6.28 15.15 12.52
N ALA A 12 5.61 14.08 12.06
CA ALA A 12 5.50 13.76 10.65
C ALA A 12 4.76 14.85 9.87
N LEU A 13 3.66 15.39 10.41
CA LEU A 13 2.93 16.51 9.81
C LEU A 13 3.73 17.81 9.82
N ALA A 14 4.49 18.09 10.89
CA ALA A 14 5.32 19.27 10.97
C ALA A 14 6.46 19.26 9.94
N ASN A 15 6.93 18.10 9.52
CA ASN A 15 7.86 17.96 8.40
C ASN A 15 7.12 18.06 7.06
N TYR A 16 6.49 19.22 6.83
CA TYR A 16 5.56 19.45 5.72
C TYR A 16 6.18 19.14 4.34
N ARG A 17 7.48 19.39 4.14
CA ARG A 17 8.13 19.12 2.84
C ARG A 17 8.10 17.64 2.48
N THR A 18 8.52 16.76 3.40
CA THR A 18 8.52 15.32 3.19
C THR A 18 7.10 14.77 3.11
N THR A 19 6.23 15.17 4.04
CA THR A 19 4.85 14.69 4.09
C THR A 19 4.04 15.18 2.89
N SER A 20 4.19 16.45 2.48
CA SER A 20 3.50 16.98 1.31
C SER A 20 3.94 16.29 0.02
N PHE A 21 5.23 16.01 -0.12
CA PHE A 21 5.74 15.39 -1.35
C PHE A 21 5.48 13.87 -1.42
N LEU A 22 5.59 13.15 -0.31
CA LEU A 22 5.53 11.68 -0.33
C LEU A 22 4.16 11.10 0.05
N VAL A 23 3.33 11.86 0.76
CA VAL A 23 2.01 11.41 1.22
C VAL A 23 0.90 12.15 0.49
N TRP A 24 0.90 13.48 0.52
CA TRP A 24 -0.18 14.28 -0.05
C TRP A 24 -0.14 14.36 -1.57
N ILE A 25 0.99 14.00 -2.21
CA ILE A 25 1.08 13.94 -3.67
C ILE A 25 0.06 12.96 -4.28
N ILE A 26 -0.31 11.90 -3.54
CA ILE A 26 -1.28 10.91 -4.04
C ILE A 26 -2.66 11.56 -4.21
N PRO A 27 -3.35 12.05 -3.16
CA PRO A 27 -4.67 12.66 -3.31
C PRO A 27 -4.64 13.94 -4.15
N VAL A 28 -3.60 14.77 -4.03
CA VAL A 28 -3.46 16.00 -4.83
C VAL A 28 -3.21 15.67 -6.29
N GLY A 29 -2.39 14.65 -6.58
CA GLY A 29 -2.12 14.20 -7.94
C GLY A 29 -3.35 13.63 -8.62
N VAL A 30 -4.14 12.82 -7.91
CA VAL A 30 -5.41 12.29 -8.43
C VAL A 30 -6.42 13.43 -8.67
N PHE A 31 -6.54 14.37 -7.75
CA PHE A 31 -7.38 15.56 -7.94
C PHE A 31 -6.94 16.38 -9.15
N ALA A 32 -5.64 16.68 -9.25
CA ALA A 32 -5.09 17.43 -10.38
C ALA A 32 -5.29 16.68 -11.71
N PHE A 33 -5.15 15.36 -11.73
CA PHE A 33 -5.41 14.53 -12.90
C PHE A 33 -6.86 14.69 -13.39
N TYR A 34 -7.84 14.52 -12.51
CA TYR A 34 -9.24 14.73 -12.88
C TYR A 34 -9.53 16.17 -13.30
N LEU A 35 -8.93 17.16 -12.63
CA LEU A 35 -9.09 18.58 -13.01
C LEU A 35 -8.56 18.83 -14.43
N VAL A 36 -7.39 18.28 -14.76
CA VAL A 36 -6.81 18.39 -16.12
C VAL A 36 -7.72 17.73 -17.15
N LEU A 37 -8.24 16.54 -16.87
CA LEU A 37 -9.18 15.86 -17.77
C LEU A 37 -10.44 16.69 -18.00
N ILE A 38 -11.03 17.28 -16.95
CA ILE A 38 -12.21 18.15 -17.03
C ILE A 38 -11.90 19.38 -17.88
N ILE A 39 -10.77 20.05 -17.65
CA ILE A 39 -10.37 21.23 -18.43
C ILE A 39 -10.16 20.85 -19.90
N LEU A 40 -9.41 19.79 -20.18
CA LEU A 40 -9.20 19.32 -21.55
C LEU A 40 -10.51 19.02 -22.25
N SER A 41 -11.45 18.38 -21.58
CA SER A 41 -12.75 18.04 -22.15
C SER A 41 -13.60 19.26 -22.53
N MET A 42 -13.37 20.43 -21.91
CA MET A 42 -14.05 21.69 -22.26
C MET A 42 -13.53 22.29 -23.56
N PHE A 43 -12.30 22.01 -23.95
CA PHE A 43 -11.68 22.55 -25.16
C PHE A 43 -11.86 21.67 -26.40
N GLU A 44 -12.40 20.49 -26.24
CA GLU A 44 -12.46 19.53 -27.33
C GLU A 44 -13.83 19.40 -27.97
N GLN A 45 -13.98 20.13 -29.07
CA GLN A 45 -14.88 19.75 -30.19
C GLN A 45 -14.29 18.56 -30.99
N THR A 46 -13.07 18.12 -30.69
CA THR A 46 -12.24 17.17 -31.45
C THR A 46 -12.06 15.79 -30.83
N PHE A 47 -12.44 15.56 -29.56
CA PHE A 47 -12.57 14.19 -29.07
C PHE A 47 -13.90 13.64 -29.58
N GLU A 48 -13.85 13.03 -30.77
CA GLU A 48 -14.95 12.21 -31.26
C GLU A 48 -15.42 11.29 -30.13
N ALA A 49 -16.65 11.55 -29.75
CA ALA A 49 -17.54 10.72 -28.96
C ALA A 49 -16.88 9.53 -28.23
N GLY A 50 -16.49 9.69 -27.00
CA GLY A 50 -16.53 8.55 -26.11
C GLY A 50 -15.30 8.16 -25.34
N VAL A 51 -14.18 8.89 -25.33
CA VAL A 51 -12.97 8.41 -24.65
C VAL A 51 -12.26 9.43 -23.75
N VAL A 52 -13.00 10.36 -23.14
CA VAL A 52 -12.48 10.98 -21.93
C VAL A 52 -12.96 10.13 -20.75
N TYR A 53 -12.15 9.17 -20.31
CA TYR A 53 -12.47 8.34 -19.17
C TYR A 53 -12.43 9.17 -17.89
N PHE A 54 -13.58 9.73 -17.53
CA PHE A 54 -13.80 10.28 -16.19
C PHE A 54 -14.14 9.17 -15.19
N GLY A 55 -13.26 8.16 -15.06
CA GLY A 55 -13.54 7.00 -14.24
C GLY A 55 -14.42 5.95 -14.94
N THR A 56 -14.97 5.02 -14.16
CA THR A 56 -15.80 3.91 -14.67
C THR A 56 -17.24 4.31 -14.94
N GLY A 57 -17.64 5.53 -14.60
CA GLY A 57 -19.04 5.96 -14.59
C GLY A 57 -19.81 5.56 -13.34
N ASP A 58 -19.15 4.88 -12.40
CA ASP A 58 -19.70 4.43 -11.12
C ASP A 58 -18.82 4.90 -9.96
N TRP A 59 -19.35 5.80 -9.10
CA TRP A 59 -18.60 6.35 -7.97
C TRP A 59 -18.15 5.28 -6.95
N THR A 60 -18.89 4.16 -6.84
CA THR A 60 -18.52 3.07 -5.93
C THR A 60 -17.31 2.32 -6.46
N ALA A 61 -17.28 2.01 -7.74
CA ALA A 61 -16.16 1.35 -8.40
C ALA A 61 -14.90 2.24 -8.42
N ASP A 62 -15.04 3.52 -8.77
CA ASP A 62 -13.93 4.49 -8.80
C ASP A 62 -13.30 4.67 -7.42
N SER A 63 -14.13 4.72 -6.37
CA SER A 63 -13.65 4.78 -4.98
C SER A 63 -12.91 3.52 -4.57
N LEU A 64 -13.45 2.34 -4.85
CA LEU A 64 -12.84 1.05 -4.50
C LEU A 64 -11.53 0.82 -5.24
N GLN A 65 -11.43 1.23 -6.51
CA GLN A 65 -10.20 1.10 -7.29
C GLN A 65 -9.04 1.88 -6.68
N SER A 66 -9.31 3.01 -6.01
CA SER A 66 -8.27 3.81 -5.34
C SER A 66 -7.58 3.06 -4.20
N TRP A 67 -8.26 2.15 -3.51
CA TRP A 67 -7.67 1.32 -2.47
C TRP A 67 -6.71 0.27 -3.03
N ASN A 68 -6.97 -0.22 -4.23
CA ASN A 68 -6.17 -1.25 -4.88
C ASN A 68 -4.81 -0.73 -5.37
N MET A 69 -4.59 0.60 -5.42
CA MET A 69 -3.35 1.21 -5.90
C MET A 69 -2.07 0.67 -5.23
N ILE A 70 -2.16 0.22 -3.97
CA ILE A 70 -1.00 -0.31 -3.23
C ILE A 70 -0.90 -1.83 -3.36
N ILE A 71 -2.03 -2.51 -3.54
CA ILE A 71 -2.11 -3.97 -3.55
C ILE A 71 -1.75 -4.51 -4.94
N GLU A 72 -2.32 -3.91 -5.98
CA GLU A 72 -2.15 -4.38 -7.36
C GLU A 72 -0.73 -4.17 -7.86
N PHE A 73 -0.11 -5.27 -8.28
CA PHE A 73 1.21 -5.31 -8.91
C PHE A 73 1.11 -6.15 -10.19
N PRO A 74 1.82 -5.81 -11.27
CA PRO A 74 2.89 -4.81 -11.42
C PRO A 74 2.45 -3.40 -11.83
N SER A 75 1.17 -3.16 -12.10
CA SER A 75 0.66 -1.93 -12.69
C SER A 75 0.93 -0.67 -11.86
N ASN A 76 1.12 -0.81 -10.55
CA ASN A 76 1.24 0.30 -9.60
C ASN A 76 2.56 0.33 -8.80
N VAL A 77 3.68 0.04 -9.48
CA VAL A 77 5.03 0.09 -8.86
C VAL A 77 5.31 1.42 -8.18
N PHE A 78 4.93 2.53 -8.82
CA PHE A 78 5.16 3.87 -8.28
C PHE A 78 4.35 4.18 -7.03
N THR A 79 3.13 3.66 -6.92
CA THR A 79 2.30 3.89 -5.73
C THR A 79 2.87 3.21 -4.50
N ARG A 80 3.52 2.05 -4.62
CA ARG A 80 4.25 1.39 -3.53
C ARG A 80 5.54 2.12 -3.17
N LEU A 81 6.21 2.75 -4.15
CA LEU A 81 7.44 3.49 -3.93
C LEU A 81 7.23 4.67 -2.98
N LEU A 82 6.09 5.36 -3.06
CA LEU A 82 5.80 6.53 -2.24
C LEU A 82 5.71 6.20 -0.73
N PRO A 83 4.91 5.21 -0.27
CA PRO A 83 4.92 4.81 1.14
C PRO A 83 6.28 4.30 1.61
N LEU A 84 6.99 3.51 0.78
CA LEU A 84 8.34 3.04 1.10
C LEU A 84 9.32 4.19 1.28
N ALA A 85 9.30 5.18 0.35
CA ALA A 85 10.14 6.37 0.43
C ALA A 85 9.81 7.19 1.67
N PHE A 86 8.52 7.40 1.98
CA PHE A 86 8.10 8.14 3.15
C PHE A 86 8.61 7.51 4.44
N ILE A 87 8.45 6.21 4.60
CA ILE A 87 8.91 5.47 5.78
C ILE A 87 10.43 5.47 5.85
N ALA A 88 11.13 5.24 4.73
CA ALA A 88 12.58 5.27 4.68
C ALA A 88 13.14 6.65 5.04
N VAL A 89 12.57 7.74 4.52
CA VAL A 89 12.99 9.10 4.86
C VAL A 89 12.78 9.39 6.33
N VAL A 90 11.65 8.98 6.91
CA VAL A 90 11.37 9.28 8.33
C VAL A 90 12.22 8.43 9.28
N ILE A 91 12.49 7.15 8.96
CA ILE A 91 13.30 6.28 9.81
C ILE A 91 14.80 6.54 9.62
N ALA A 92 15.28 6.48 8.38
CA ALA A 92 16.69 6.65 8.08
C ALA A 92 17.15 8.12 8.25
N GLY A 93 16.26 9.08 8.02
CA GLY A 93 16.53 10.50 8.25
C GLY A 93 16.91 10.82 9.70
N GLU A 94 16.34 10.08 10.67
CA GLU A 94 16.72 10.23 12.09
C GLU A 94 18.20 9.94 12.37
N TYR A 95 18.83 9.05 11.59
CA TYR A 95 20.28 8.81 11.66
C TYR A 95 21.04 9.98 11.07
N GLY A 96 20.66 10.44 9.88
CA GLY A 96 21.32 11.60 9.24
C GLY A 96 21.21 12.89 10.06
N TRP A 97 20.07 13.10 10.69
CA TRP A 97 19.82 14.29 11.55
C TRP A 97 20.23 14.09 13.01
N ARG A 98 20.74 12.90 13.35
CA ARG A 98 21.17 12.53 14.72
C ARG A 98 20.08 12.72 15.79
N THR A 99 18.81 12.63 15.42
CA THR A 99 17.68 12.89 16.32
C THR A 99 17.34 11.70 17.21
N TRP A 100 17.79 10.47 16.87
CA TRP A 100 17.65 9.32 17.73
C TRP A 100 18.26 9.52 19.12
N LYS A 101 19.40 10.24 19.24
CA LYS A 101 20.05 10.56 20.52
C LYS A 101 19.13 11.33 21.48
N ASN A 102 18.24 12.16 20.95
CA ASN A 102 17.35 13.01 21.73
C ASN A 102 16.04 12.30 22.13
N THR A 103 15.64 11.26 21.39
CA THR A 103 14.35 10.59 21.56
C THR A 103 14.47 9.29 22.35
N THR A 104 15.55 8.52 22.18
CA THR A 104 15.77 7.23 22.86
C THR A 104 15.88 7.31 24.39
N PRO A 105 16.41 8.37 25.03
CA PRO A 105 16.42 8.46 26.50
C PRO A 105 15.02 8.64 27.12
N ARG A 106 14.03 9.02 26.32
CA ARG A 106 12.68 9.40 26.81
C ARG A 106 11.67 8.28 26.74
N ALA A 107 11.95 7.19 26.00
CA ALA A 107 11.03 6.08 25.83
C ALA A 107 11.78 4.79 25.48
N GLU A 108 11.20 3.65 25.81
CA GLU A 108 11.71 2.34 25.38
C GLU A 108 11.77 2.26 23.85
N ARG A 109 12.90 1.82 23.32
CA ARG A 109 13.20 1.80 21.86
C ARG A 109 12.11 1.14 21.04
N TRP A 110 11.59 -0.02 21.48
CA TRP A 110 10.55 -0.74 20.78
C TRP A 110 9.21 0.03 20.72
N LYS A 111 8.84 0.70 21.82
CA LYS A 111 7.61 1.53 21.85
C LYS A 111 7.73 2.71 20.90
N LEU A 112 8.91 3.32 20.83
CA LEU A 112 9.18 4.43 19.94
C LEU A 112 9.08 4.01 18.47
N LEU A 113 9.72 2.89 18.09
CA LEU A 113 9.68 2.37 16.72
C LEU A 113 8.25 2.00 16.30
N LEU A 114 7.53 1.25 17.14
CA LEU A 114 6.14 0.85 16.83
C LEU A 114 5.21 2.05 16.75
N ALA A 115 5.32 3.03 17.65
CA ALA A 115 4.52 4.25 17.60
C ALA A 115 4.80 5.05 16.31
N LYS A 116 6.08 5.12 15.90
CA LYS A 116 6.48 5.75 14.64
C LYS A 116 5.89 5.04 13.43
N LEU A 117 6.05 3.71 13.32
CA LEU A 117 5.48 2.94 12.22
C LEU A 117 3.95 3.07 12.15
N ALA A 118 3.26 2.98 13.29
CA ALA A 118 1.82 3.17 13.35
C ALA A 118 1.40 4.58 12.87
N ALA A 119 2.14 5.62 13.25
CA ALA A 119 1.88 6.99 12.80
C ALA A 119 2.07 7.15 11.28
N LEU A 120 3.14 6.57 10.72
CA LEU A 120 3.41 6.65 9.28
C LEU A 120 2.37 5.89 8.45
N VAL A 121 2.05 4.66 8.86
CA VAL A 121 1.00 3.85 8.20
C VAL A 121 -0.35 4.55 8.26
N SER A 122 -0.73 5.12 9.41
CA SER A 122 -2.01 5.83 9.53
C SER A 122 -2.09 7.11 8.70
N LEU A 123 -0.98 7.83 8.50
CA LEU A 123 -0.91 8.98 7.60
C LEU A 123 -1.14 8.57 6.14
N VAL A 124 -0.50 7.49 5.68
CA VAL A 124 -0.71 6.97 4.33
C VAL A 124 -2.16 6.48 4.16
N MET A 125 -2.70 5.76 5.14
CA MET A 125 -4.11 5.35 5.13
C MET A 125 -5.06 6.56 5.03
N PHE A 126 -4.79 7.63 5.75
CA PHE A 126 -5.58 8.86 5.66
C PHE A 126 -5.51 9.49 4.26
N ALA A 127 -4.34 9.52 3.64
CA ALA A 127 -4.20 9.98 2.26
C ALA A 127 -4.99 9.12 1.27
N LEU A 128 -5.02 7.79 1.46
CA LEU A 128 -5.82 6.88 0.63
C LEU A 128 -7.32 7.08 0.82
N VAL A 129 -7.79 7.34 2.04
CA VAL A 129 -9.20 7.73 2.29
C VAL A 129 -9.56 8.99 1.49
N LEU A 130 -8.71 10.02 1.52
CA LEU A 130 -8.92 11.22 0.73
C LEU A 130 -8.90 10.94 -0.78
N THR A 131 -7.98 10.09 -1.23
CA THR A 131 -7.90 9.67 -2.64
C THR A 131 -9.19 8.98 -3.07
N ALA A 132 -9.69 8.04 -2.28
CA ALA A 132 -10.94 7.34 -2.56
C ALA A 132 -12.15 8.28 -2.62
N LEU A 133 -12.21 9.27 -1.72
CA LEU A 133 -13.26 10.31 -1.75
C LEU A 133 -13.16 11.19 -3.00
N ILE A 134 -11.94 11.59 -3.39
CA ILE A 134 -11.72 12.38 -4.60
C ILE A 134 -12.13 11.57 -5.84
N SER A 135 -11.73 10.30 -5.92
CA SER A 135 -12.07 9.41 -7.04
C SER A 135 -13.57 9.12 -7.14
N ALA A 136 -14.29 9.14 -6.00
CA ALA A 136 -15.74 9.03 -6.01
C ALA A 136 -16.45 10.29 -6.53
N VAL A 137 -15.90 11.48 -6.29
CA VAL A 137 -16.62 12.76 -6.53
C VAL A 137 -16.12 13.49 -7.77
N ALA A 138 -14.81 13.51 -8.03
CA ALA A 138 -14.24 14.31 -9.11
C ALA A 138 -14.74 13.90 -10.52
N PRO A 139 -14.93 12.61 -10.86
CA PRO A 139 -15.48 12.22 -12.16
C PRO A 139 -16.90 12.71 -12.39
N ALA A 140 -17.71 12.90 -11.34
CA ALA A 140 -19.09 13.39 -11.46
C ALA A 140 -19.18 14.75 -12.19
N ALA A 141 -18.18 15.62 -11.98
CA ALA A 141 -18.15 16.92 -12.66
C ALA A 141 -17.97 16.75 -14.18
N GLY A 142 -17.05 15.87 -14.60
CA GLY A 142 -16.84 15.56 -16.01
C GLY A 142 -18.08 14.94 -16.66
N HIS A 143 -18.70 13.95 -16.02
CA HIS A 143 -19.94 13.34 -16.52
C HIS A 143 -21.07 14.36 -16.69
N ARG A 144 -21.25 15.26 -15.71
CA ARG A 144 -22.28 16.32 -15.80
C ARG A 144 -22.05 17.30 -16.95
N ILE A 145 -20.81 17.70 -17.20
CA ILE A 145 -20.47 18.63 -18.29
C ILE A 145 -20.86 18.02 -19.64
N HIS A 146 -20.70 16.71 -19.80
CA HIS A 146 -21.02 15.97 -21.03
C HIS A 146 -22.44 15.40 -21.07
N GLY A 147 -23.29 15.71 -20.08
CA GLY A 147 -24.66 15.20 -20.01
C GLY A 147 -24.76 13.69 -19.80
N LEU A 148 -23.69 13.07 -19.26
CA LEU A 148 -23.63 11.65 -18.96
C LEU A 148 -24.12 11.38 -17.53
N GLU A 149 -24.76 10.24 -17.34
CA GLU A 149 -25.10 9.77 -16.00
C GLU A 149 -23.84 9.29 -15.26
N TYR A 150 -23.79 9.53 -13.95
CA TYR A 150 -22.69 9.12 -13.10
C TYR A 150 -23.20 8.37 -11.87
N GLY A 151 -22.81 7.13 -11.81
CA GLY A 151 -22.98 6.22 -10.71
C GLY A 151 -24.39 5.81 -10.39
N PRO A 152 -24.58 4.88 -9.47
CA PRO A 152 -25.88 4.59 -8.92
C PRO A 152 -26.32 5.74 -7.99
N GLY A 153 -27.63 5.99 -7.93
CA GLY A 153 -28.19 6.95 -6.97
C GLY A 153 -27.88 6.57 -5.52
N PHE A 154 -27.81 7.57 -4.63
CA PHE A 154 -27.57 7.32 -3.20
C PHE A 154 -28.80 6.65 -2.56
N SER A 155 -28.67 5.38 -2.18
CA SER A 155 -29.68 4.62 -1.44
C SER A 155 -29.00 3.72 -0.40
N ALA A 156 -29.73 3.35 0.65
CA ALA A 156 -29.22 2.43 1.68
C ALA A 156 -28.85 1.06 1.10
N ALA A 157 -29.54 0.63 0.06
CA ALA A 157 -29.29 -0.63 -0.64
C ALA A 157 -27.93 -0.64 -1.36
N ILE A 158 -27.43 0.53 -1.78
CA ILE A 158 -26.12 0.70 -2.43
C ILE A 158 -25.04 1.02 -1.40
N LEU A 159 -25.34 1.93 -0.44
CA LEU A 159 -24.36 2.36 0.55
C LEU A 159 -23.93 1.22 1.48
N GLY A 160 -24.83 0.33 1.88
CA GLY A 160 -24.51 -0.77 2.77
C GLY A 160 -23.43 -1.71 2.20
N PRO A 161 -23.63 -2.34 1.03
CA PRO A 161 -22.62 -3.14 0.35
C PRO A 161 -21.32 -2.36 0.08
N PHE A 162 -21.41 -1.13 -0.43
CA PHE A 162 -20.25 -0.29 -0.71
C PHE A 162 -19.38 -0.03 0.54
N LEU A 163 -19.97 0.31 1.66
CA LEU A 163 -19.23 0.53 2.91
C LEU A 163 -18.56 -0.74 3.41
N LEU A 164 -19.24 -1.89 3.26
CA LEU A 164 -18.68 -3.18 3.62
C LEU A 164 -17.48 -3.54 2.74
N ASP A 165 -17.58 -3.38 1.44
CA ASP A 165 -16.49 -3.68 0.50
C ASP A 165 -15.34 -2.68 0.65
N THR A 166 -15.65 -1.40 0.92
CA THR A 166 -14.63 -0.40 1.28
C THR A 166 -13.90 -0.79 2.57
N ALA A 167 -14.60 -1.24 3.60
CA ALA A 167 -13.97 -1.66 4.86
C ALA A 167 -13.08 -2.90 4.65
N ARG A 168 -13.53 -3.88 3.87
CA ARG A 168 -12.76 -5.08 3.51
C ARG A 168 -11.48 -4.71 2.75
N THR A 169 -11.62 -3.90 1.70
CA THR A 169 -10.48 -3.48 0.87
C THR A 169 -9.51 -2.60 1.66
N ALA A 170 -10.01 -1.66 2.49
CA ALA A 170 -9.19 -0.85 3.37
C ALA A 170 -8.40 -1.69 4.40
N LEU A 171 -9.01 -2.77 4.92
CA LEU A 171 -8.30 -3.70 5.81
C LEU A 171 -7.14 -4.39 5.10
N ILE A 172 -7.35 -4.90 3.90
CA ILE A 172 -6.27 -5.53 3.10
C ILE A 172 -5.18 -4.51 2.77
N THR A 173 -5.56 -3.29 2.38
CA THR A 173 -4.60 -2.21 2.13
C THR A 173 -3.78 -1.85 3.38
N LEU A 174 -4.42 -1.82 4.55
CA LEU A 174 -3.72 -1.62 5.82
C LEU A 174 -2.69 -2.73 6.08
N LEU A 175 -3.06 -4.00 5.89
CA LEU A 175 -2.13 -5.12 6.05
C LEU A 175 -0.96 -5.03 5.06
N ALA A 176 -1.23 -4.68 3.80
CA ALA A 176 -0.20 -4.45 2.79
C ALA A 176 0.76 -3.31 3.20
N LEU A 177 0.23 -2.19 3.70
CA LEU A 177 1.03 -1.08 4.20
C LEU A 177 1.89 -1.45 5.41
N VAL A 178 1.38 -2.28 6.33
CA VAL A 178 2.16 -2.76 7.49
C VAL A 178 3.33 -3.63 7.02
N ILE A 179 3.15 -4.49 6.02
CA ILE A 179 4.23 -5.29 5.44
C ILE A 179 5.25 -4.39 4.73
N LEU A 180 4.81 -3.45 3.90
CA LEU A 180 5.69 -2.47 3.25
C LEU A 180 6.47 -1.64 4.29
N ALA A 181 5.81 -1.26 5.39
CA ALA A 181 6.45 -0.55 6.48
C ALA A 181 7.52 -1.40 7.16
N GLY A 182 7.29 -2.71 7.31
CA GLY A 182 8.29 -3.66 7.79
C GLY A 182 9.52 -3.73 6.88
N TYR A 183 9.32 -3.85 5.57
CA TYR A 183 10.42 -3.86 4.58
C TYR A 183 11.23 -2.57 4.63
N ALA A 184 10.55 -1.40 4.60
CA ALA A 184 11.21 -0.11 4.68
C ALA A 184 11.94 0.11 6.01
N ALA A 185 11.34 -0.31 7.13
CA ALA A 185 11.94 -0.18 8.46
C ALA A 185 13.23 -0.99 8.58
N ILE A 186 13.18 -2.29 8.27
CA ILE A 186 14.35 -3.17 8.33
C ILE A 186 15.47 -2.63 7.43
N SER A 187 15.15 -2.31 6.18
CA SER A 187 16.11 -1.78 5.22
C SER A 187 16.74 -0.46 5.69
N SER A 188 15.93 0.46 6.23
CA SER A 188 16.39 1.75 6.75
C SER A 188 17.26 1.60 8.01
N LEU A 189 16.89 0.68 8.90
CA LEU A 189 17.65 0.41 10.12
C LEU A 189 19.01 -0.24 9.79
N VAL A 190 19.06 -1.16 8.84
CA VAL A 190 20.30 -1.85 8.43
C VAL A 190 21.23 -0.91 7.69
N THR A 191 20.71 -0.18 6.72
CA THR A 191 21.54 0.70 5.87
C THR A 191 21.87 2.04 6.49
N ARG A 192 21.10 2.50 7.48
CA ARG A 192 21.19 3.83 8.12
C ARG A 192 21.21 4.97 7.10
N SER A 193 20.70 4.75 5.90
CA SER A 193 20.71 5.63 4.74
C SER A 193 19.32 5.72 4.13
N ILE A 194 18.87 6.91 3.79
CA ILE A 194 17.57 7.12 3.13
C ILE A 194 17.52 6.36 1.79
N LEU A 195 18.54 6.55 0.96
CA LEU A 195 18.61 5.92 -0.34
C LEU A 195 18.77 4.39 -0.22
N GLY A 196 19.64 3.94 0.68
CA GLY A 196 19.84 2.51 0.95
C GLY A 196 18.56 1.86 1.48
N GLY A 197 17.87 2.50 2.43
CA GLY A 197 16.60 2.04 2.98
C GLY A 197 15.50 1.96 1.92
N LEU A 198 15.40 2.98 1.06
CA LEU A 198 14.44 2.99 -0.04
C LEU A 198 14.72 1.90 -1.07
N LEU A 199 15.95 1.82 -1.60
CA LEU A 199 16.30 0.86 -2.65
C LEU A 199 16.21 -0.58 -2.15
N ALA A 200 16.71 -0.88 -0.97
CA ALA A 200 16.62 -2.21 -0.39
C ALA A 200 15.17 -2.59 -0.04
N GLY A 201 14.40 -1.68 0.58
CA GLY A 201 12.98 -1.92 0.89
C GLY A 201 12.14 -2.11 -0.37
N PHE A 202 12.40 -1.32 -1.41
CA PHE A 202 11.76 -1.49 -2.71
C PHE A 202 12.16 -2.81 -3.37
N GLY A 203 13.44 -3.17 -3.34
CA GLY A 203 13.93 -4.45 -3.86
C GLY A 203 13.26 -5.65 -3.19
N ILE A 204 13.13 -5.64 -1.85
CA ILE A 204 12.42 -6.70 -1.12
C ILE A 204 10.93 -6.74 -1.51
N SER A 205 10.28 -5.58 -1.62
CA SER A 205 8.88 -5.50 -2.07
C SER A 205 8.69 -6.02 -3.49
N MET A 206 9.65 -5.78 -4.39
CA MET A 206 9.66 -6.33 -5.75
C MET A 206 9.82 -7.85 -5.76
N LEU A 207 10.77 -8.36 -4.98
CA LEU A 207 11.00 -9.81 -4.86
C LEU A 207 9.76 -10.53 -4.32
N ASP A 208 9.08 -9.96 -3.33
CA ASP A 208 7.82 -10.50 -2.83
C ASP A 208 6.73 -10.49 -3.91
N SER A 209 6.54 -9.37 -4.60
CA SER A 209 5.52 -9.24 -5.63
C SER A 209 5.77 -10.10 -6.87
N LEU A 210 7.04 -10.31 -7.21
CA LEU A 210 7.49 -11.16 -8.31
C LEU A 210 7.78 -12.61 -7.87
N ALA A 211 7.42 -12.99 -6.64
CA ALA A 211 7.76 -14.30 -6.09
C ALA A 211 7.31 -15.45 -6.99
N LEU A 212 6.08 -15.39 -7.53
CA LEU A 212 5.56 -16.43 -8.43
C LEU A 212 6.39 -16.59 -9.71
N PRO A 213 6.59 -15.55 -10.55
CA PRO A 213 7.38 -15.69 -11.76
C PRO A 213 8.86 -16.00 -11.47
N LEU A 214 9.43 -15.48 -10.37
CA LEU A 214 10.81 -15.80 -9.98
C LEU A 214 10.97 -17.27 -9.56
N LEU A 215 10.07 -17.81 -8.75
CA LEU A 215 10.08 -19.21 -8.37
C LEU A 215 9.88 -20.13 -9.58
N GLY A 216 9.02 -19.73 -10.53
CA GLY A 216 8.84 -20.44 -11.80
C GLY A 216 10.10 -20.44 -12.66
N LEU A 217 10.71 -19.27 -12.82
CA LEU A 217 11.95 -19.12 -13.60
C LEU A 217 13.12 -19.93 -12.97
N ILE A 218 13.35 -19.75 -11.67
CA ILE A 218 14.41 -20.49 -10.94
C ILE A 218 14.13 -21.99 -11.01
N GLY A 219 12.88 -22.40 -10.76
CA GLY A 219 12.48 -23.80 -10.82
C GLY A 219 12.76 -24.43 -12.19
N SER A 220 12.50 -23.71 -13.28
CA SER A 220 12.80 -24.18 -14.64
C SER A 220 14.31 -24.27 -14.90
N LEU A 221 15.09 -23.29 -14.46
CA LEU A 221 16.54 -23.25 -14.66
C LEU A 221 17.27 -24.39 -13.93
N ILE A 222 16.84 -24.73 -12.74
CA ILE A 222 17.46 -25.81 -11.93
C ILE A 222 16.73 -27.15 -12.03
N HIS A 223 15.79 -27.29 -12.98
CA HIS A 223 14.96 -28.49 -13.20
C HIS A 223 14.19 -28.92 -11.92
N ARG A 224 13.70 -27.96 -11.15
CA ARG A 224 12.90 -28.16 -9.93
C ARG A 224 11.61 -27.33 -9.98
N PRO A 225 10.63 -27.69 -10.81
CA PRO A 225 9.37 -26.94 -10.94
C PRO A 225 8.57 -26.88 -9.63
N GLU A 226 8.84 -27.77 -8.68
CA GLU A 226 8.18 -27.81 -7.36
C GLU A 226 8.43 -26.55 -6.52
N LEU A 227 9.45 -25.73 -6.84
CA LEU A 227 9.73 -24.48 -6.12
C LEU A 227 8.53 -23.52 -6.14
N VAL A 228 7.69 -23.59 -7.16
CA VAL A 228 6.47 -22.78 -7.23
C VAL A 228 5.53 -23.07 -6.04
N ARG A 229 5.60 -24.25 -5.43
CA ARG A 229 4.84 -24.61 -4.21
C ARG A 229 5.19 -23.76 -2.98
N LEU A 230 6.30 -23.00 -3.03
CA LEU A 230 6.66 -22.06 -1.97
C LEU A 230 5.88 -20.73 -2.06
N TYR A 231 5.31 -20.41 -3.22
CA TYR A 231 4.57 -19.16 -3.43
C TYR A 231 3.41 -18.92 -2.43
N PRO A 232 2.61 -19.93 -2.04
CA PRO A 232 1.57 -19.75 -1.02
C PRO A 232 2.05 -19.26 0.34
N TYR A 233 3.35 -19.30 0.62
CA TYR A 233 3.93 -18.75 1.86
C TYR A 233 4.37 -17.28 1.72
N ALA A 234 4.35 -16.71 0.52
CA ALA A 234 4.72 -15.32 0.28
C ALA A 234 3.66 -14.35 0.83
N PRO A 235 4.04 -13.18 1.38
CA PRO A 235 3.09 -12.16 1.81
C PRO A 235 2.15 -11.71 0.70
N SER A 236 2.67 -11.47 -0.51
CA SER A 236 1.90 -11.05 -1.67
C SER A 236 0.79 -12.03 -2.04
N TYR A 237 1.06 -13.35 -2.00
CA TYR A 237 0.04 -14.37 -2.21
C TYR A 237 -1.07 -14.27 -1.17
N ASN A 238 -0.69 -14.22 0.11
CA ASN A 238 -1.66 -14.23 1.22
C ASN A 238 -2.51 -12.95 1.27
N LEU A 239 -1.95 -11.80 0.87
CA LEU A 239 -2.74 -10.56 0.69
C LEU A 239 -3.78 -10.72 -0.40
N SER A 240 -3.40 -11.22 -1.58
CA SER A 240 -4.31 -11.43 -2.70
C SER A 240 -5.35 -12.52 -2.38
N ASN A 241 -4.95 -13.58 -1.66
CA ASN A 241 -5.85 -14.65 -1.27
C ASN A 241 -6.88 -14.19 -0.23
N LEU A 242 -6.48 -13.40 0.78
CA LEU A 242 -7.40 -12.80 1.74
C LEU A 242 -8.37 -11.81 1.05
N GLN A 243 -7.87 -11.02 0.09
CA GLN A 243 -8.71 -10.12 -0.69
C GLN A 243 -9.77 -10.91 -1.47
N SER A 244 -9.39 -12.00 -2.15
CA SER A 244 -10.31 -12.86 -2.88
C SER A 244 -11.38 -13.48 -1.96
N TRP A 245 -10.97 -14.01 -0.80
CA TRP A 245 -11.91 -14.53 0.20
C TRP A 245 -12.89 -13.50 0.72
N LEU A 246 -12.42 -12.26 0.99
CA LEU A 246 -13.26 -11.19 1.53
C LEU A 246 -14.25 -10.64 0.50
N LEU A 247 -13.84 -10.55 -0.77
CA LEU A 247 -14.64 -9.94 -1.82
C LEU A 247 -15.48 -10.98 -2.60
N HIS A 248 -14.94 -12.18 -2.83
CA HIS A 248 -15.54 -13.18 -3.71
C HIS A 248 -15.94 -14.49 -3.00
N GLY A 249 -15.46 -14.71 -1.76
CA GLY A 249 -15.80 -15.91 -0.98
C GLY A 249 -15.05 -17.19 -1.37
N HIS A 250 -14.00 -17.09 -2.20
CA HIS A 250 -13.15 -18.22 -2.61
C HIS A 250 -11.68 -17.84 -2.66
N ALA A 251 -10.80 -18.83 -2.69
CA ALA A 251 -9.36 -18.62 -2.81
C ALA A 251 -9.01 -17.99 -4.16
N VAL A 252 -7.88 -17.25 -4.19
CA VAL A 252 -7.37 -16.67 -5.42
C VAL A 252 -6.97 -17.79 -6.40
N GLU A 253 -7.40 -17.66 -7.64
CA GLU A 253 -6.98 -18.55 -8.73
C GLU A 253 -5.62 -18.06 -9.25
N THR A 254 -4.60 -18.91 -9.09
CA THR A 254 -3.25 -18.61 -9.62
C THR A 254 -3.05 -19.37 -10.92
N PHE A 255 -2.98 -18.64 -12.03
CA PHE A 255 -2.62 -19.20 -13.33
C PHE A 255 -1.11 -19.05 -13.53
N THR A 256 -0.41 -20.18 -13.64
CA THR A 256 0.99 -20.20 -14.08
C THR A 256 1.05 -20.86 -15.45
N ILE A 257 1.75 -20.21 -16.41
CA ILE A 257 1.93 -20.77 -17.75
C ILE A 257 2.68 -22.11 -17.64
N GLY A 258 1.98 -23.21 -17.94
CA GLY A 258 2.58 -24.56 -18.04
C GLY A 258 2.67 -25.36 -16.74
N VAL A 259 2.22 -24.85 -15.61
CA VAL A 259 2.14 -25.61 -14.34
C VAL A 259 0.74 -25.46 -13.78
N SER A 260 -0.02 -26.54 -13.76
CA SER A 260 -1.25 -26.60 -12.98
C SER A 260 -0.89 -26.57 -11.51
N MET A 261 -1.07 -25.38 -10.88
CA MET A 261 -1.02 -25.33 -9.43
C MET A 261 -2.14 -26.19 -8.86
N PRO A 262 -1.88 -26.96 -7.79
CA PRO A 262 -2.98 -27.56 -7.07
C PRO A 262 -3.93 -26.44 -6.64
N THR A 263 -5.19 -26.57 -6.98
CA THR A 263 -6.29 -25.65 -6.68
C THR A 263 -6.56 -25.46 -5.18
N SER A 264 -5.81 -26.15 -4.32
CA SER A 264 -5.86 -26.00 -2.86
C SER A 264 -4.94 -24.86 -2.41
N GLY A 265 -5.32 -23.61 -2.69
CA GLY A 265 -4.79 -22.47 -1.96
C GLY A 265 -5.16 -22.56 -0.47
N TRP A 266 -4.50 -21.78 0.36
CA TRP A 266 -4.87 -21.64 1.77
C TRP A 266 -6.34 -21.20 1.87
N ASP A 267 -7.03 -21.73 2.86
CA ASP A 267 -8.31 -21.16 3.28
C ASP A 267 -8.09 -19.75 3.87
N PHE A 268 -9.17 -19.07 4.19
CA PHE A 268 -9.12 -17.73 4.77
C PHE A 268 -8.22 -17.67 6.02
N TRP A 269 -8.39 -18.62 6.94
CA TRP A 269 -7.67 -18.63 8.21
C TRP A 269 -6.18 -18.99 8.05
N GLY A 270 -5.85 -19.89 7.12
CA GLY A 270 -4.47 -20.21 6.78
C GLY A 270 -3.71 -19.00 6.27
N SER A 271 -4.30 -18.26 5.31
CA SER A 271 -3.70 -17.01 4.80
C SER A 271 -3.60 -15.93 5.87
N ALA A 272 -4.62 -15.78 6.71
CA ALA A 272 -4.59 -14.81 7.82
C ALA A 272 -3.47 -15.13 8.82
N LEU A 273 -3.29 -16.41 9.16
CA LEU A 273 -2.22 -16.85 10.06
C LEU A 273 -0.83 -16.58 9.47
N ILE A 274 -0.60 -16.98 8.21
CA ILE A 274 0.70 -16.76 7.55
C ILE A 274 1.01 -15.26 7.47
N LEU A 275 0.02 -14.43 7.14
CA LEU A 275 0.20 -12.99 7.09
C LEU A 275 0.51 -12.38 8.47
N ALA A 276 -0.19 -12.84 9.52
CA ALA A 276 0.09 -12.44 10.90
C ALA A 276 1.52 -12.83 11.32
N LEU A 277 1.98 -14.03 10.95
CA LEU A 277 3.36 -14.46 11.20
C LEU A 277 4.37 -13.56 10.48
N TRP A 278 4.12 -13.18 9.22
CA TRP A 278 4.99 -12.23 8.51
C TRP A 278 5.02 -10.86 9.18
N ILE A 279 3.88 -10.32 9.57
CA ILE A 279 3.81 -9.04 10.27
C ILE A 279 4.58 -9.11 11.59
N CYS A 280 4.38 -10.16 12.38
CA CYS A 280 5.12 -10.36 13.63
C CYS A 280 6.63 -10.53 13.39
N ALA A 281 7.02 -11.27 12.36
CA ALA A 281 8.44 -11.48 12.02
C ALA A 281 9.11 -10.16 11.56
N LEU A 282 8.48 -9.41 10.66
CA LEU A 282 9.02 -8.15 10.16
C LEU A 282 9.11 -7.08 11.26
N THR A 283 8.03 -6.90 12.03
CA THR A 283 8.03 -5.93 13.13
C THR A 283 8.96 -6.34 14.25
N GLY A 284 8.99 -7.62 14.61
CA GLY A 284 9.91 -8.18 15.62
C GLY A 284 11.37 -8.01 15.20
N LEU A 285 11.71 -8.34 13.96
CA LEU A 285 13.06 -8.16 13.41
C LEU A 285 13.49 -6.69 13.40
N ALA A 286 12.60 -5.79 12.97
CA ALA A 286 12.88 -4.35 13.02
C ALA A 286 13.15 -3.86 14.45
N VAL A 287 12.35 -4.30 15.42
CA VAL A 287 12.53 -3.99 16.84
C VAL A 287 13.86 -4.55 17.35
N LEU A 288 14.19 -5.81 17.06
CA LEU A 288 15.45 -6.43 17.48
C LEU A 288 16.66 -5.70 16.93
N ILE A 289 16.66 -5.37 15.63
CA ILE A 289 17.74 -4.60 15.01
C ILE A 289 17.88 -3.26 15.73
N PHE A 290 16.78 -2.53 15.95
CA PHE A 290 16.81 -1.21 16.58
C PHE A 290 17.26 -1.24 18.04
N GLN A 291 16.92 -2.30 18.80
CA GLN A 291 17.34 -2.46 20.18
C GLN A 291 18.85 -2.66 20.34
N HIS A 292 19.47 -3.42 19.41
CA HIS A 292 20.89 -3.76 19.46
C HIS A 292 21.81 -2.74 18.77
N GLN A 293 21.24 -1.72 18.14
CA GLN A 293 22.03 -0.69 17.48
C GLN A 293 22.68 0.26 18.48
N ASP A 294 23.96 0.56 18.25
CA ASP A 294 24.61 1.70 18.88
C ASP A 294 24.15 2.98 18.18
N LEU A 295 23.57 3.90 18.95
CA LEU A 295 23.04 5.20 18.50
C LEU A 295 23.94 6.35 18.94
N THR A 296 25.11 6.05 19.50
CA THR A 296 26.03 7.05 20.06
C THR A 296 27.03 7.63 19.05
N GLU A 297 27.20 6.95 17.91
CA GLU A 297 28.09 7.38 16.82
C GLU A 297 27.51 8.47 15.91
#